data_24577d6a87717d7578e852b0bcfd4879
#
_entry.id   24577d6a87717d7578e852b0bcfd4879
#
_cell.length_a   1.000
_cell.length_b   1.000
_cell.length_c   1.000
_cell.angle_alpha   90.00
_cell.angle_beta   90.00
_cell.angle_gamma   90.00
#
_symmetry.space_group_name_H-M   'P 1'
#
loop_
_entity.id
_entity.type
_entity.pdbx_description
1 polymer ?
#
loop_
_entity_poly.entity_id
_entity_poly.type
_entity_poly.pdbx_seq_one_letter_code
_entity_poly.pdbx_strand_id
1 'polypeptide(L)'
;MISIVLGMHRSGTSTVAGILHLNKVIMGTYQSFWPRPLPQNPKGFYENYDFRIINDRLLNKVGYDAKSYESEIPEPLVSDKIKNAMVKIVQKYDTKYEHWGWKDPRTCLTISQWVTIFTELNLIHKLKIIFVTRRAIAVARSLKTRNDLPLEKGMALWKTYTERGLSFCEQNDFPTFYMSFEGILQSPEDHCEKMFDFLETNFDPTIVKHFVDKKISTSGTGEDAEIPNDISDLEFKIEKLLAVK
;
A
#
# COMPACT_ATOMS: atom_id res chain seq x y z
N MET A 1 14.60 -10.63 -3.82
CA MET A 1 13.62 -9.63 -4.33
C MET A 1 12.98 -8.90 -3.15
N ILE A 2 12.68 -7.59 -3.33
CA ILE A 2 12.03 -6.75 -2.32
C ILE A 2 10.74 -6.17 -2.93
N SER A 3 9.58 -6.52 -2.37
CA SER A 3 8.27 -6.10 -2.88
C SER A 3 7.61 -5.07 -1.95
N ILE A 4 7.46 -3.83 -2.41
CA ILE A 4 6.78 -2.78 -1.64
C ILE A 4 5.37 -2.60 -2.17
N VAL A 5 4.37 -2.78 -1.31
CA VAL A 5 2.97 -2.53 -1.65
C VAL A 5 2.61 -1.11 -1.26
N LEU A 6 2.43 -0.26 -2.27
CA LEU A 6 1.94 1.11 -2.14
C LEU A 6 0.42 1.16 -2.35
N GLY A 7 -0.20 2.13 -1.79
CA GLY A 7 -1.63 2.42 -1.92
C GLY A 7 -2.22 2.99 -0.63
N MET A 8 -3.23 3.82 -0.80
CA MET A 8 -3.95 4.48 0.30
C MET A 8 -4.63 3.45 1.23
N HIS A 9 -4.86 3.85 2.47
CA HIS A 9 -5.77 3.10 3.37
C HIS A 9 -7.09 2.76 2.68
N ARG A 10 -7.62 1.57 2.90
CA ARG A 10 -8.90 1.08 2.34
C ARG A 10 -8.91 0.82 0.82
N SER A 11 -7.76 0.85 0.16
CA SER A 11 -7.62 0.52 -1.28
C SER A 11 -7.38 -0.97 -1.57
N GLY A 12 -7.55 -1.87 -0.60
CA GLY A 12 -7.33 -3.31 -0.82
C GLY A 12 -5.89 -3.77 -0.61
N THR A 13 -4.97 -2.89 -0.20
CA THR A 13 -3.57 -3.22 0.04
C THR A 13 -3.35 -4.38 1.03
N SER A 14 -4.24 -4.57 2.00
CA SER A 14 -4.19 -5.71 2.93
C SER A 14 -4.50 -7.04 2.24
N THR A 15 -5.40 -7.05 1.26
CA THR A 15 -5.72 -8.24 0.45
C THR A 15 -4.49 -8.64 -0.36
N VAL A 16 -3.87 -7.68 -1.05
CA VAL A 16 -2.66 -7.93 -1.84
C VAL A 16 -1.51 -8.42 -0.96
N ALA A 17 -1.24 -7.75 0.16
CA ALA A 17 -0.18 -8.15 1.09
C ALA A 17 -0.42 -9.52 1.70
N GLY A 18 -1.68 -9.88 1.99
CA GLY A 18 -2.04 -11.21 2.47
C GLY A 18 -1.79 -12.30 1.44
N ILE A 19 -2.20 -12.07 0.18
CA ILE A 19 -1.96 -13.00 -0.93
C ILE A 19 -0.46 -13.20 -1.17
N LEU A 20 0.33 -12.11 -1.17
CA LEU A 20 1.79 -12.18 -1.28
C LEU A 20 2.39 -13.03 -0.16
N HIS A 21 2.00 -12.74 1.10
CA HIS A 21 2.54 -13.43 2.26
C HIS A 21 2.25 -14.93 2.25
N LEU A 22 1.02 -15.30 1.93
CA LEU A 22 0.60 -16.70 1.84
C LEU A 22 1.28 -17.44 0.68
N ASN A 23 1.65 -16.73 -0.39
CA ASN A 23 2.47 -17.23 -1.49
C ASN A 23 3.99 -17.07 -1.26
N LYS A 24 4.43 -16.97 -0.01
CA LYS A 24 5.85 -16.96 0.40
C LYS A 24 6.66 -15.71 0.06
N VAL A 25 6.03 -14.63 -0.42
CA VAL A 25 6.65 -13.30 -0.40
C VAL A 25 6.47 -12.71 1.00
N ILE A 26 7.48 -12.80 1.82
CA ILE A 26 7.37 -12.56 3.28
C ILE A 26 7.10 -11.08 3.58
N MET A 27 5.87 -10.72 3.93
CA MET A 27 5.46 -9.36 4.29
C MET A 27 5.72 -9.03 5.78
N GLY A 28 6.16 -9.99 6.55
CA GLY A 28 6.43 -9.89 7.98
C GLY A 28 6.32 -11.26 8.65
N THR A 29 6.33 -11.27 9.98
CA THR A 29 6.10 -12.48 10.78
C THR A 29 4.83 -12.31 11.59
N TYR A 30 4.28 -13.40 12.13
CA TYR A 30 3.11 -13.31 13.00
C TYR A 30 3.33 -12.33 14.16
N GLN A 31 4.53 -12.29 14.74
CA GLN A 31 4.88 -11.38 15.83
C GLN A 31 4.98 -9.92 15.38
N SER A 32 5.39 -9.67 14.14
CA SER A 32 5.53 -8.31 13.59
C SER A 32 4.27 -7.75 12.96
N PHE A 33 3.23 -8.56 12.70
CA PHE A 33 1.98 -8.04 12.15
C PHE A 33 1.17 -7.27 13.19
N TRP A 34 0.92 -6.00 12.88
CA TRP A 34 0.13 -5.10 13.73
C TRP A 34 -0.62 -4.05 12.90
N PRO A 35 -1.92 -3.79 13.15
CA PRO A 35 -2.75 -4.43 14.18
C PRO A 35 -3.09 -5.89 13.88
N ARG A 36 -3.52 -6.59 14.89
CA ARG A 36 -4.09 -7.95 14.75
C ARG A 36 -5.41 -7.89 13.98
N PRO A 37 -5.90 -9.01 13.44
CA PRO A 37 -7.21 -9.05 12.80
C PRO A 37 -8.29 -8.42 13.69
N LEU A 38 -9.16 -7.63 13.08
CA LEU A 38 -10.25 -6.91 13.70
C LEU A 38 -11.56 -7.24 12.95
N PRO A 39 -12.74 -7.03 13.55
CA PRO A 39 -14.02 -7.32 12.88
C PRO A 39 -14.15 -6.69 11.49
N GLN A 40 -13.63 -5.48 11.28
CA GLN A 40 -13.64 -4.78 10.00
C GLN A 40 -12.56 -5.27 9.02
N ASN A 41 -11.65 -6.12 9.44
CA ASN A 41 -10.66 -6.81 8.62
C ASN A 41 -10.27 -8.15 9.28
N PRO A 42 -11.14 -9.16 9.20
CA PRO A 42 -10.95 -10.43 9.90
C PRO A 42 -9.78 -11.26 9.34
N LYS A 43 -9.38 -10.99 8.09
CA LYS A 43 -8.24 -11.66 7.44
C LYS A 43 -6.88 -11.05 7.80
N GLY A 44 -6.87 -9.94 8.55
CA GLY A 44 -5.66 -9.25 9.00
C GLY A 44 -5.22 -8.11 8.09
N PHE A 45 -4.35 -7.28 8.61
CA PHE A 45 -3.86 -6.08 7.92
C PHE A 45 -2.55 -6.31 7.17
N TYR A 46 -1.77 -7.30 7.58
CA TYR A 46 -0.44 -7.60 7.04
C TYR A 46 0.49 -6.38 7.04
N GLU A 47 0.32 -5.48 8.02
CA GLU A 47 1.23 -4.37 8.27
C GLU A 47 2.36 -4.85 9.17
N ASN A 48 3.60 -4.68 8.69
CA ASN A 48 4.77 -5.03 9.47
C ASN A 48 5.12 -3.88 10.41
N TYR A 49 5.04 -4.12 11.72
CA TYR A 49 5.25 -3.11 12.75
C TYR A 49 6.64 -2.46 12.69
N ASP A 50 7.67 -3.21 12.29
CA ASP A 50 9.02 -2.67 12.16
C ASP A 50 9.06 -1.49 11.16
N PHE A 51 8.40 -1.63 10.00
CA PHE A 51 8.31 -0.56 9.00
C PHE A 51 7.30 0.51 9.39
N ARG A 52 6.15 0.09 9.91
CA ARG A 52 5.10 1.00 10.32
C ARG A 52 5.56 2.01 11.37
N ILE A 53 6.28 1.57 12.42
CA ILE A 53 6.76 2.47 13.46
C ILE A 53 7.79 3.48 12.94
N ILE A 54 8.56 3.11 11.92
CA ILE A 54 9.47 4.05 11.26
C ILE A 54 8.69 5.09 10.45
N ASN A 55 7.69 4.66 9.68
CA ASN A 55 6.83 5.58 8.93
C ASN A 55 6.13 6.57 9.88
N ASP A 56 5.58 6.11 11.01
CA ASP A 56 5.01 6.97 12.03
C ASP A 56 6.05 7.98 12.59
N ARG A 57 7.28 7.53 12.85
CA ARG A 57 8.35 8.43 13.36
C ARG A 57 8.78 9.48 12.33
N LEU A 58 8.86 9.12 11.05
CA LEU A 58 9.19 10.03 9.96
C LEU A 58 8.14 11.15 9.85
N LEU A 59 6.86 10.78 9.90
CA LEU A 59 5.74 11.71 9.82
C LEU A 59 5.59 12.56 11.08
N ASN A 60 5.65 11.94 12.26
CA ASN A 60 5.55 12.66 13.53
C ASN A 60 6.67 13.68 13.74
N LYS A 61 7.86 13.44 13.17
CA LYS A 61 8.99 14.37 13.24
C LYS A 61 8.69 15.72 12.56
N VAL A 62 7.82 15.73 11.57
CA VAL A 62 7.34 16.93 10.88
C VAL A 62 5.96 17.39 11.37
N GLY A 63 5.51 16.89 12.53
CA GLY A 63 4.26 17.29 13.16
C GLY A 63 3.01 16.65 12.56
N TYR A 64 3.14 15.62 11.69
CA TYR A 64 1.99 14.95 11.10
C TYR A 64 1.68 13.62 11.81
N ASP A 65 0.47 13.51 12.37
CA ASP A 65 -0.09 12.24 12.85
C ASP A 65 -1.02 11.67 11.78
N ALA A 66 -0.71 10.49 11.27
CA ALA A 66 -1.54 9.80 10.28
C ALA A 66 -2.98 9.49 10.75
N LYS A 67 -3.26 9.60 12.05
CA LYS A 67 -4.61 9.47 12.62
C LYS A 67 -5.41 10.77 12.56
N SER A 68 -4.79 11.90 12.25
CA SER A 68 -5.49 13.17 12.05
C SER A 68 -6.37 13.17 10.81
N TYR A 69 -6.02 12.32 9.82
CA TYR A 69 -6.66 12.29 8.50
C TYR A 69 -6.63 13.63 7.76
N GLU A 70 -5.67 14.50 8.10
CA GLU A 70 -5.45 15.73 7.34
C GLU A 70 -4.76 15.42 6.01
N SER A 71 -5.17 16.11 4.94
CA SER A 71 -4.64 15.91 3.59
C SER A 71 -3.41 16.76 3.29
N GLU A 72 -3.17 17.80 4.06
CA GLU A 72 -1.95 18.60 3.99
C GLU A 72 -0.84 17.92 4.79
N ILE A 73 0.03 17.21 4.09
CA ILE A 73 1.05 16.36 4.71
C ILE A 73 2.44 16.92 4.38
N PRO A 74 3.23 17.36 5.37
CA PRO A 74 4.59 17.82 5.16
C PRO A 74 5.50 16.72 4.60
N GLU A 75 6.61 17.11 3.96
CA GLU A 75 7.63 16.15 3.54
C GLU A 75 8.35 15.55 4.75
N PRO A 76 8.46 14.22 4.83
CA PRO A 76 9.10 13.54 5.94
C PRO A 76 10.60 13.89 6.05
N LEU A 77 11.07 14.04 7.29
CA LEU A 77 12.49 14.30 7.57
C LEU A 77 13.14 13.10 8.28
N VAL A 78 14.31 12.72 7.78
CA VAL A 78 15.13 11.65 8.35
C VAL A 78 16.16 12.23 9.32
N SER A 79 16.21 11.73 10.55
CA SER A 79 17.34 11.95 11.47
C SER A 79 18.27 10.74 11.47
N ASP A 80 19.52 10.93 11.89
CA ASP A 80 20.50 9.83 11.97
C ASP A 80 19.98 8.63 12.78
N LYS A 81 19.26 8.89 13.87
CA LYS A 81 18.62 7.85 14.68
C LYS A 81 17.59 7.05 13.89
N ILE A 82 16.75 7.72 13.10
CA ILE A 82 15.74 7.06 12.25
C ILE A 82 16.46 6.31 11.12
N LYS A 83 17.42 6.95 10.45
CA LYS A 83 18.23 6.35 9.39
C LYS A 83 18.89 5.04 9.84
N ASN A 84 19.58 5.05 10.99
CA ASN A 84 20.20 3.87 11.56
C ASN A 84 19.20 2.74 11.87
N ALA A 85 17.98 3.10 12.30
CA ALA A 85 16.93 2.12 12.52
C ALA A 85 16.43 1.52 11.20
N MET A 86 16.25 2.34 10.15
CA MET A 86 15.86 1.88 8.80
C MET A 86 16.88 0.90 8.24
N VAL A 87 18.18 1.24 8.30
CA VAL A 87 19.29 0.36 7.86
C VAL A 87 19.20 -1.00 8.55
N LYS A 88 19.08 -1.01 9.88
CA LYS A 88 19.00 -2.26 10.67
C LYS A 88 17.80 -3.12 10.27
N ILE A 89 16.64 -2.49 10.02
CA ILE A 89 15.42 -3.20 9.61
C ILE A 89 15.62 -3.82 8.23
N VAL A 90 16.10 -3.06 7.25
CA VAL A 90 16.33 -3.56 5.89
C VAL A 90 17.32 -4.72 5.92
N GLN A 91 18.46 -4.58 6.58
CA GLN A 91 19.46 -5.64 6.71
C GLN A 91 18.90 -6.90 7.39
N LYS A 92 18.09 -6.74 8.45
CA LYS A 92 17.42 -7.86 9.14
C LYS A 92 16.56 -8.70 8.20
N TYR A 93 15.79 -8.05 7.33
CA TYR A 93 14.90 -8.77 6.41
C TYR A 93 15.65 -9.31 5.20
N ASP A 94 16.57 -8.55 4.60
CA ASP A 94 17.31 -8.95 3.42
C ASP A 94 18.30 -10.11 3.69
N THR A 95 18.85 -10.19 4.91
CA THR A 95 19.69 -11.32 5.32
C THR A 95 18.89 -12.59 5.57
N LYS A 96 17.62 -12.44 6.00
CA LYS A 96 16.81 -13.58 6.45
C LYS A 96 15.95 -14.20 5.36
N TYR A 97 15.51 -13.40 4.39
CA TYR A 97 14.52 -13.82 3.41
C TYR A 97 14.97 -13.47 2.00
N GLU A 98 14.82 -14.42 1.09
CA GLU A 98 15.10 -14.22 -0.35
C GLU A 98 14.06 -13.33 -1.00
N HIS A 99 12.78 -13.57 -0.70
CA HIS A 99 11.63 -12.80 -1.18
C HIS A 99 10.89 -12.20 -0.01
N TRP A 100 10.97 -10.89 0.12
CA TRP A 100 10.33 -10.17 1.22
C TRP A 100 9.84 -8.79 0.79
N GLY A 101 9.05 -8.17 1.66
CA GLY A 101 8.55 -6.84 1.44
C GLY A 101 7.75 -6.35 2.64
N TRP A 102 7.05 -5.27 2.44
CA TRP A 102 6.09 -4.78 3.43
C TRP A 102 4.95 -4.02 2.77
N LYS A 103 3.87 -3.88 3.52
CA LYS A 103 2.75 -3.02 3.23
C LYS A 103 2.48 -2.15 4.45
N ASP A 104 2.51 -0.86 4.22
CA ASP A 104 1.95 0.16 5.09
C ASP A 104 1.48 1.32 4.22
N PRO A 105 0.23 1.76 4.31
CA PRO A 105 -0.27 2.87 3.48
C PRO A 105 0.57 4.16 3.61
N ARG A 106 1.16 4.43 4.78
CA ARG A 106 2.05 5.58 5.00
C ARG A 106 3.30 5.56 4.11
N THR A 107 3.64 4.38 3.59
CA THR A 107 4.79 4.26 2.68
C THR A 107 4.61 5.10 1.41
N CYS A 108 3.37 5.37 0.96
CA CYS A 108 3.13 6.33 -0.13
C CYS A 108 3.72 7.72 0.16
N LEU A 109 3.83 8.09 1.44
CA LEU A 109 4.33 9.39 1.91
C LEU A 109 5.83 9.37 2.25
N THR A 110 6.41 8.18 2.46
CA THR A 110 7.77 8.00 3.02
C THR A 110 8.67 7.16 2.13
N ILE A 111 8.22 6.77 0.94
CA ILE A 111 8.94 5.83 0.08
C ILE A 111 10.30 6.36 -0.36
N SER A 112 10.43 7.66 -0.63
CA SER A 112 11.70 8.29 -1.02
C SER A 112 12.79 8.10 0.04
N GLN A 113 12.40 8.16 1.33
CA GLN A 113 13.33 7.94 2.44
C GLN A 113 13.81 6.49 2.51
N TRP A 114 12.93 5.52 2.22
CA TRP A 114 13.29 4.11 2.14
C TRP A 114 14.21 3.81 0.95
N VAL A 115 13.94 4.42 -0.21
CA VAL A 115 14.78 4.25 -1.40
C VAL A 115 16.20 4.75 -1.17
N THR A 116 16.38 5.84 -0.45
CA THR A 116 17.72 6.31 -0.05
C THR A 116 18.48 5.22 0.72
N ILE A 117 17.82 4.49 1.63
CA ILE A 117 18.44 3.39 2.37
C ILE A 117 18.77 2.21 1.45
N PHE A 118 17.90 1.85 0.52
CA PHE A 118 18.17 0.79 -0.45
C PHE A 118 19.34 1.13 -1.36
N THR A 119 19.48 2.39 -1.76
CA THR A 119 20.63 2.87 -2.55
C THR A 119 21.93 2.74 -1.76
N GLU A 120 21.96 3.20 -0.51
CA GLU A 120 23.13 3.11 0.37
C GLU A 120 23.56 1.64 0.63
N LEU A 121 22.59 0.74 0.71
CA LEU A 121 22.83 -0.68 0.92
C LEU A 121 23.09 -1.46 -0.38
N ASN A 122 23.10 -0.79 -1.54
CA ASN A 122 23.21 -1.41 -2.87
C ASN A 122 22.12 -2.48 -3.14
N LEU A 123 20.89 -2.25 -2.64
CA LEU A 123 19.75 -3.16 -2.77
C LEU A 123 18.69 -2.67 -3.76
N ILE A 124 18.90 -1.51 -4.37
CA ILE A 124 17.92 -0.86 -5.25
C ILE A 124 17.50 -1.75 -6.44
N HIS A 125 18.43 -2.56 -6.96
CA HIS A 125 18.18 -3.48 -8.07
C HIS A 125 17.23 -4.63 -7.72
N LYS A 126 16.95 -4.86 -6.44
CA LYS A 126 16.02 -5.90 -5.96
C LYS A 126 14.58 -5.39 -5.84
N LEU A 127 14.36 -4.07 -5.99
CA LEU A 127 13.08 -3.43 -5.68
C LEU A 127 12.06 -3.62 -6.81
N LYS A 128 10.88 -4.12 -6.46
CA LYS A 128 9.67 -4.13 -7.28
C LYS A 128 8.52 -3.49 -6.50
N ILE A 129 7.73 -2.66 -7.17
CA ILE A 129 6.61 -1.95 -6.56
C ILE A 129 5.29 -2.55 -7.05
N ILE A 130 4.36 -2.73 -6.13
CA ILE A 130 2.97 -3.07 -6.44
C ILE A 130 2.12 -1.89 -5.99
N PHE A 131 1.56 -1.16 -6.95
CA PHE A 131 0.70 -0.02 -6.68
C PHE A 131 -0.75 -0.44 -6.71
N VAL A 132 -1.40 -0.42 -5.55
CA VAL A 132 -2.79 -0.85 -5.39
C VAL A 132 -3.68 0.38 -5.23
N THR A 133 -4.63 0.52 -6.15
CA THR A 133 -5.59 1.62 -6.14
C THR A 133 -7.02 1.12 -5.92
N ARG A 134 -7.91 2.06 -5.66
CA ARG A 134 -9.35 1.90 -5.55
C ARG A 134 -10.01 3.23 -5.85
N ARG A 135 -11.27 3.24 -6.32
CA ARG A 135 -12.01 4.48 -6.55
C ARG A 135 -12.03 5.38 -5.31
N ALA A 136 -11.79 6.66 -5.50
CA ALA A 136 -11.72 7.65 -4.42
C ALA A 136 -12.96 7.64 -3.54
N ILE A 137 -14.14 7.66 -4.17
CA ILE A 137 -15.42 7.63 -3.45
C ILE A 137 -15.62 6.33 -2.64
N ALA A 138 -15.14 5.19 -3.14
CA ALA A 138 -15.23 3.92 -2.41
C ALA A 138 -14.31 3.89 -1.18
N VAL A 139 -13.12 4.51 -1.28
CA VAL A 139 -12.21 4.70 -0.15
C VAL A 139 -12.83 5.66 0.87
N ALA A 140 -13.35 6.81 0.42
CA ALA A 140 -13.99 7.81 1.28
C ALA A 140 -15.19 7.22 2.05
N ARG A 141 -16.08 6.48 1.39
CA ARG A 141 -17.20 5.77 2.04
C ARG A 141 -16.71 4.77 3.09
N SER A 142 -15.64 4.05 2.79
CA SER A 142 -15.05 3.10 3.75
C SER A 142 -14.42 3.79 4.96
N LEU A 143 -13.85 4.98 4.80
CA LEU A 143 -13.34 5.82 5.89
C LEU A 143 -14.49 6.44 6.69
N LYS A 144 -15.55 6.91 6.04
CA LYS A 144 -16.76 7.40 6.71
C LYS A 144 -17.35 6.32 7.63
N THR A 145 -17.57 5.11 7.09
CA THR A 145 -18.13 3.99 7.87
C THR A 145 -17.26 3.61 9.07
N ARG A 146 -15.93 3.66 8.93
CA ARG A 146 -15.01 3.20 9.97
C ARG A 146 -14.65 4.28 10.99
N ASN A 147 -14.49 5.51 10.55
CA ASN A 147 -13.84 6.59 11.29
C ASN A 147 -14.71 7.84 11.38
N ASP A 148 -15.93 7.79 10.84
CA ASP A 148 -16.85 8.94 10.72
C ASP A 148 -16.23 10.14 9.97
N LEU A 149 -15.31 9.85 9.03
CA LEU A 149 -14.63 10.89 8.25
C LEU A 149 -15.56 11.40 7.14
N PRO A 150 -15.78 12.73 7.00
CA PRO A 150 -16.53 13.29 5.88
C PRO A 150 -16.00 12.83 4.52
N LEU A 151 -16.88 12.63 3.53
CA LEU A 151 -16.52 12.08 2.22
C LEU A 151 -15.47 12.96 1.52
N GLU A 152 -15.61 14.27 1.58
CA GLU A 152 -14.70 15.24 0.97
C GLU A 152 -13.29 15.12 1.57
N LYS A 153 -13.19 15.00 2.90
CA LYS A 153 -11.91 14.77 3.58
C LYS A 153 -11.31 13.42 3.20
N GLY A 154 -12.13 12.38 3.09
CA GLY A 154 -11.70 11.06 2.65
C GLY A 154 -11.16 11.05 1.23
N MET A 155 -11.80 11.78 0.31
CA MET A 155 -11.36 11.94 -1.08
C MET A 155 -10.09 12.80 -1.18
N ALA A 156 -10.00 13.91 -0.46
CA ALA A 156 -8.80 14.74 -0.43
C ALA A 156 -7.58 13.96 0.11
N LEU A 157 -7.77 13.18 1.15
CA LEU A 157 -6.72 12.32 1.69
C LEU A 157 -6.32 11.22 0.69
N TRP A 158 -7.30 10.60 0.00
CA TRP A 158 -7.03 9.63 -1.06
C TRP A 158 -6.18 10.24 -2.17
N LYS A 159 -6.51 11.46 -2.60
CA LYS A 159 -5.74 12.20 -3.60
C LYS A 159 -4.29 12.35 -3.18
N THR A 160 -4.03 12.89 -1.98
CA THR A 160 -2.66 13.15 -1.49
C THR A 160 -1.80 11.88 -1.45
N TYR A 161 -2.33 10.79 -0.88
CA TYR A 161 -1.59 9.51 -0.83
C TYR A 161 -1.33 8.94 -2.22
N THR A 162 -2.33 9.02 -3.08
CA THR A 162 -2.27 8.47 -4.44
C THR A 162 -1.31 9.27 -5.32
N GLU A 163 -1.40 10.60 -5.31
CA GLU A 163 -0.49 11.47 -6.06
C GLU A 163 0.96 11.28 -5.65
N ARG A 164 1.25 11.25 -4.34
CA ARG A 164 2.62 11.05 -3.87
C ARG A 164 3.18 9.69 -4.27
N GLY A 165 2.40 8.64 -4.10
CA GLY A 165 2.82 7.30 -4.50
C GLY A 165 3.02 7.16 -6.02
N LEU A 166 2.11 7.71 -6.84
CA LEU A 166 2.23 7.70 -8.30
C LEU A 166 3.41 8.54 -8.78
N SER A 167 3.53 9.78 -8.29
CA SER A 167 4.65 10.67 -8.65
C SER A 167 5.99 10.01 -8.34
N PHE A 168 6.09 9.30 -7.22
CA PHE A 168 7.29 8.54 -6.89
C PHE A 168 7.58 7.46 -7.95
N CYS A 169 6.58 6.66 -8.33
CA CYS A 169 6.75 5.60 -9.32
C CYS A 169 7.14 6.16 -10.70
N GLU A 170 6.54 7.28 -11.12
CA GLU A 170 6.81 7.91 -12.40
C GLU A 170 8.19 8.57 -12.48
N GLN A 171 8.66 9.15 -11.39
CA GLN A 171 9.92 9.90 -11.37
C GLN A 171 11.17 9.01 -11.24
N ASN A 172 11.02 7.78 -10.78
CA ASN A 172 12.15 6.93 -10.43
C ASN A 172 12.33 5.68 -11.29
N ASP A 173 11.46 5.46 -12.27
CA ASP A 173 11.52 4.34 -13.25
C ASP A 173 11.70 2.95 -12.59
N PHE A 174 11.11 2.76 -11.40
CA PHE A 174 11.11 1.45 -10.75
C PHE A 174 10.14 0.50 -11.43
N PRO A 175 10.48 -0.81 -11.55
CA PRO A 175 9.53 -1.81 -11.97
C PRO A 175 8.27 -1.75 -11.11
N THR A 176 7.15 -1.32 -11.69
CA THR A 176 5.88 -1.09 -10.99
C THR A 176 4.75 -1.84 -11.66
N PHE A 177 4.06 -2.66 -10.87
CA PHE A 177 2.81 -3.30 -11.27
C PHE A 177 1.62 -2.54 -10.70
N TYR A 178 0.77 -2.04 -11.58
CA TYR A 178 -0.45 -1.32 -11.18
C TYR A 178 -1.64 -2.26 -11.15
N MET A 179 -2.41 -2.22 -10.06
CA MET A 179 -3.64 -3.02 -9.94
C MET A 179 -4.73 -2.27 -9.17
N SER A 180 -5.99 -2.52 -9.53
CA SER A 180 -7.14 -1.96 -8.81
C SER A 180 -7.80 -3.01 -7.92
N PHE A 181 -8.35 -2.56 -6.80
CA PHE A 181 -9.13 -3.45 -5.93
C PHE A 181 -10.40 -3.95 -6.62
N GLU A 182 -11.01 -3.12 -7.45
CA GLU A 182 -12.16 -3.50 -8.28
C GLU A 182 -11.80 -4.65 -9.23
N GLY A 183 -10.64 -4.58 -9.90
CA GLY A 183 -10.14 -5.65 -10.76
C GLY A 183 -9.89 -6.95 -9.99
N ILE A 184 -9.30 -6.86 -8.79
CA ILE A 184 -9.12 -8.03 -7.92
C ILE A 184 -10.47 -8.66 -7.55
N LEU A 185 -11.51 -7.87 -7.28
CA LEU A 185 -12.83 -8.39 -6.97
C LEU A 185 -13.53 -9.00 -8.19
N GLN A 186 -13.28 -8.46 -9.38
CA GLN A 186 -13.87 -8.95 -10.63
C GLN A 186 -13.24 -10.28 -11.07
N SER A 187 -11.92 -10.33 -11.17
CA SER A 187 -11.12 -11.47 -11.65
C SER A 187 -9.92 -11.72 -10.74
N PRO A 188 -10.13 -12.29 -9.53
CA PRO A 188 -9.08 -12.38 -8.50
C PRO A 188 -7.85 -13.17 -8.96
N GLU A 189 -8.07 -14.31 -9.60
CA GLU A 189 -7.00 -15.21 -10.02
C GLU A 189 -6.16 -14.57 -11.13
N ASP A 190 -6.78 -14.05 -12.20
CA ASP A 190 -6.10 -13.41 -13.32
C ASP A 190 -5.24 -12.21 -12.90
N HIS A 191 -5.78 -11.33 -12.04
CA HIS A 191 -5.02 -10.17 -11.56
C HIS A 191 -3.85 -10.57 -10.65
N CYS A 192 -4.04 -11.61 -9.84
CA CYS A 192 -2.97 -12.11 -9.00
C CYS A 192 -1.91 -12.87 -9.80
N GLU A 193 -2.29 -13.69 -10.77
CA GLU A 193 -1.36 -14.39 -11.66
C GLU A 193 -0.42 -13.40 -12.35
N LYS A 194 -0.94 -12.36 -13.01
CA LYS A 194 -0.15 -11.29 -13.61
C LYS A 194 0.79 -10.59 -12.62
N MET A 195 0.34 -10.36 -11.39
CA MET A 195 1.20 -9.80 -10.34
C MET A 195 2.36 -10.74 -10.00
N PHE A 196 2.12 -12.04 -9.90
CA PHE A 196 3.16 -13.01 -9.59
C PHE A 196 4.10 -13.26 -10.78
N ASP A 197 3.61 -13.18 -12.03
CA ASP A 197 4.44 -13.16 -13.23
C ASP A 197 5.38 -11.96 -13.24
N PHE A 198 4.85 -10.77 -12.95
CA PHE A 198 5.67 -9.55 -12.77
C PHE A 198 6.73 -9.72 -11.68
N LEU A 199 6.38 -10.37 -10.59
CA LEU A 199 7.31 -10.65 -9.48
C LEU A 199 8.30 -11.77 -9.79
N GLU A 200 8.06 -12.58 -10.84
CA GLU A 200 8.85 -13.76 -11.19
C GLU A 200 8.90 -14.78 -10.03
N THR A 201 7.75 -15.02 -9.40
CA THR A 201 7.63 -15.91 -8.24
C THR A 201 6.47 -16.90 -8.43
N ASN A 202 6.54 -18.03 -7.71
CA ASN A 202 5.50 -19.04 -7.76
C ASN A 202 4.16 -18.51 -7.26
N PHE A 203 3.08 -18.90 -7.94
CA PHE A 203 1.71 -18.54 -7.61
C PHE A 203 0.86 -19.79 -7.32
N ASP A 204 0.18 -19.78 -6.19
CA ASP A 204 -0.85 -20.78 -5.86
C ASP A 204 -2.24 -20.13 -5.92
N PRO A 205 -3.03 -20.38 -6.98
CA PRO A 205 -4.36 -19.78 -7.16
C PRO A 205 -5.36 -20.24 -6.09
N THR A 206 -5.13 -21.37 -5.41
CA THR A 206 -6.03 -21.85 -4.37
C THR A 206 -6.07 -20.89 -3.18
N ILE A 207 -4.96 -20.20 -2.88
CA ILE A 207 -4.87 -19.17 -1.85
C ILE A 207 -5.82 -18.02 -2.18
N VAL A 208 -5.86 -17.57 -3.41
CA VAL A 208 -6.72 -16.45 -3.84
C VAL A 208 -8.19 -16.79 -3.68
N LYS A 209 -8.60 -17.99 -4.10
CA LYS A 209 -9.99 -18.49 -3.96
C LYS A 209 -10.48 -18.45 -2.52
N HIS A 210 -9.63 -18.79 -1.57
CA HIS A 210 -9.97 -18.81 -0.14
C HIS A 210 -9.80 -17.43 0.52
N PHE A 211 -8.91 -16.59 -0.02
CA PHE A 211 -8.56 -15.32 0.62
C PHE A 211 -9.43 -14.16 0.15
N VAL A 212 -9.78 -14.07 -1.14
CA VAL A 212 -10.61 -12.99 -1.67
C VAL A 212 -12.08 -13.31 -1.43
N ASP A 213 -12.75 -12.48 -0.63
CA ASP A 213 -14.18 -12.56 -0.38
C ASP A 213 -14.87 -11.30 -0.88
N LYS A 214 -15.66 -11.45 -1.95
CA LYS A 214 -16.40 -10.35 -2.58
C LYS A 214 -17.43 -9.71 -1.64
N LYS A 215 -17.92 -10.44 -0.64
CA LYS A 215 -18.93 -9.98 0.32
C LYS A 215 -18.38 -9.01 1.37
N ILE A 216 -17.06 -9.00 1.59
CA ILE A 216 -16.41 -8.10 2.56
C ILE A 216 -16.34 -6.65 2.05
N SER A 217 -16.53 -6.41 0.75
CA SER A 217 -16.53 -5.07 0.18
C SER A 217 -17.87 -4.36 0.45
N THR A 218 -17.93 -3.58 1.52
CA THR A 218 -19.16 -2.86 1.97
C THR A 218 -19.33 -1.47 1.34
N SER A 219 -18.46 -1.02 0.46
CA SER A 219 -18.42 0.36 -0.06
C SER A 219 -19.09 0.56 -1.42
N GLY A 220 -19.79 -0.46 -1.93
CA GLY A 220 -20.50 -0.39 -3.21
C GLY A 220 -21.82 0.42 -3.17
N THR A 221 -22.41 0.59 -1.99
CA THR A 221 -23.66 1.32 -1.77
C THR A 221 -23.45 2.34 -0.64
N GLY A 222 -23.79 3.59 -0.87
CA GLY A 222 -23.66 4.65 0.14
C GLY A 222 -24.05 5.99 -0.46
N GLU A 223 -24.01 7.06 0.34
CA GLU A 223 -24.27 8.42 -0.11
C GLU A 223 -23.50 8.76 -1.37
N ASP A 224 -24.18 9.36 -2.33
CA ASP A 224 -23.55 9.96 -3.49
C ASP A 224 -22.93 11.30 -3.06
N ALA A 225 -21.73 11.56 -3.56
CA ALA A 225 -21.07 12.83 -3.41
C ALA A 225 -20.55 13.26 -4.78
N GLU A 226 -20.54 14.55 -5.00
CA GLU A 226 -19.88 15.11 -6.16
C GLU A 226 -18.38 14.82 -6.08
N ILE A 227 -17.82 14.26 -7.16
CA ILE A 227 -16.39 13.97 -7.24
C ILE A 227 -15.71 15.21 -7.85
N PRO A 228 -14.79 15.86 -7.12
CA PRO A 228 -14.04 17.00 -7.65
C PRO A 228 -13.29 16.67 -8.94
N ASN A 229 -13.18 17.64 -9.86
CA ASN A 229 -12.53 17.43 -11.17
C ASN A 229 -11.10 16.91 -11.04
N ASP A 230 -10.33 17.44 -10.12
CA ASP A 230 -8.93 17.03 -9.87
C ASP A 230 -8.81 15.57 -9.38
N ILE A 231 -9.82 15.05 -8.71
CA ILE A 231 -9.91 13.63 -8.33
C ILE A 231 -10.32 12.79 -9.53
N SER A 232 -11.27 13.24 -10.34
CA SER A 232 -11.68 12.57 -11.58
C SER A 232 -10.51 12.48 -12.57
N ASP A 233 -9.73 13.54 -12.72
CA ASP A 233 -8.53 13.57 -13.58
C ASP A 233 -7.47 12.58 -13.09
N LEU A 234 -7.27 12.46 -11.78
CA LEU A 234 -6.36 11.49 -11.19
C LEU A 234 -6.86 10.05 -11.38
N GLU A 235 -8.15 9.79 -11.20
CA GLU A 235 -8.76 8.47 -11.49
C GLU A 235 -8.56 8.09 -12.97
N PHE A 236 -8.79 9.02 -13.90
CA PHE A 236 -8.58 8.79 -15.34
C PHE A 236 -7.11 8.48 -15.67
N LYS A 237 -6.17 9.19 -15.02
CA LYS A 237 -4.74 8.88 -15.15
C LYS A 237 -4.42 7.46 -14.70
N ILE A 238 -4.99 7.04 -13.59
CA ILE A 238 -4.82 5.69 -13.03
C ILE A 238 -5.40 4.63 -13.97
N GLU A 239 -6.58 4.86 -14.54
CA GLU A 239 -7.21 3.94 -15.50
C GLU A 239 -6.31 3.68 -16.71
N LYS A 240 -5.61 4.70 -17.21
CA LYS A 240 -4.61 4.52 -18.27
C LYS A 240 -3.45 3.62 -17.85
N LEU A 241 -2.93 3.79 -16.63
CA LEU A 241 -1.85 2.94 -16.10
C LEU A 241 -2.29 1.48 -15.91
N LEU A 242 -3.54 1.26 -15.50
CA LEU A 242 -4.12 -0.08 -15.36
C LEU A 242 -4.37 -0.79 -16.71
N ALA A 243 -4.52 -0.03 -17.78
CA ALA A 243 -4.75 -0.56 -19.13
C ALA A 243 -3.45 -0.98 -19.84
N VAL A 244 -2.30 -0.51 -19.39
CA VAL A 244 -0.99 -0.93 -19.91
C VAL A 244 -0.69 -2.34 -19.36
N LYS A 245 -0.77 -3.33 -20.27
CA LYS A 245 -0.56 -4.75 -19.97
C LYS A 245 0.91 -5.12 -20.02
#